data_04b45f4753ef82d283b464e438496f03
#
_entry.id   04b45f4753ef82d283b464e438496f03
#
_cell.length_a   1.000
_cell.length_b   1.000
_cell.length_c   1.000
_cell.angle_alpha   90.00
_cell.angle_beta   90.00
_cell.angle_gamma   90.00
#
_symmetry.space_group_name_H-M   'P 1'
#
loop_
_entity.id
_entity.type
_entity.pdbx_description
1 polymer ?
#
loop_
_entity_poly.entity_id
_entity_poly.type
_entity_poly.pdbx_seq_one_letter_code
_entity_poly.pdbx_strand_id
1 'polypeptide(L)'
;MDNLRETQPTEQINTPEKEKETASITPGQMRVIKRNGSVVPYDQEKIGVAITKAFLAVEGGAAAASTRIHNKVNELANAVTMTFSRRMPSGGTLHIEEIQDQVELELMRSEERTVARSYVLYREERTRVRKEETAEEEPQQTEPGIKVILDDGAEATLDIKRINTIVEEACEGLEDVSAEEIIDEAKKNLYDGVTMEDVRTSLVMTARTLVEKEPNYTFVTARILLDNLRTEALTFLELKREATQAEMEKLYPVVLETFIQKGIENEIVNPELLNMDIKKLGSALKPERDRNFTYLGLQTLYDRYFIHKDDVRYELPQVFFMRVAMGLSINEENREEKAIEFYNLLSSFDYMSSTPTLFNSGTIHSQLSSCYLTTVPDDLHGIYGAIQDNAMLSKWAGGLGNDWTPVRGLGSHIKGCLLYTSPSPRDRG
;
A
#
# COMPACT_ATOMS: atom_id res chain seq x y z
N MET A 1 27.31 -67.41 -7.70
CA MET A 1 27.99 -67.55 -6.42
C MET A 1 27.49 -66.35 -5.61
N ASP A 2 26.30 -66.50 -5.00
CA ASP A 2 26.07 -66.93 -3.62
C ASP A 2 26.78 -66.00 -2.62
N ASN A 3 26.09 -65.24 -1.82
CA ASN A 3 25.33 -65.65 -0.66
C ASN A 3 24.48 -64.52 -0.04
N LEU A 4 23.26 -64.90 0.18
CA LEU A 4 22.28 -64.51 1.16
C LEU A 4 22.80 -64.40 2.61
N ARG A 5 22.24 -63.47 3.41
CA ARG A 5 21.81 -63.64 4.82
C ARG A 5 20.99 -62.41 5.17
N GLU A 6 19.66 -62.53 5.24
CA GLU A 6 18.79 -62.82 6.40
C GLU A 6 19.03 -61.91 7.60
N THR A 7 18.11 -60.94 7.75
CA THR A 7 16.92 -60.80 8.62
C THR A 7 17.19 -60.73 10.13
N GLN A 8 16.72 -59.70 10.79
CA GLN A 8 15.55 -59.72 11.69
C GLN A 8 15.17 -58.31 12.19
N PRO A 9 13.94 -58.10 12.71
CA PRO A 9 13.21 -56.84 12.71
C PRO A 9 13.30 -56.12 14.05
N THR A 10 13.29 -54.82 14.03
CA THR A 10 13.14 -53.99 15.25
C THR A 10 11.80 -53.29 15.21
N GLU A 11 11.15 -53.37 16.32
CA GLU A 11 9.81 -53.02 16.72
C GLU A 11 9.36 -51.61 16.25
N GLN A 12 8.15 -51.54 15.72
CA GLN A 12 7.36 -50.33 15.52
C GLN A 12 6.89 -49.77 16.87
N ILE A 13 7.35 -48.57 17.21
CA ILE A 13 6.70 -47.77 18.22
C ILE A 13 5.66 -46.93 17.49
N ASN A 14 4.40 -47.31 17.65
CA ASN A 14 3.21 -46.55 17.23
C ASN A 14 3.10 -45.31 18.09
N THR A 15 3.34 -44.12 17.49
CA THR A 15 2.82 -42.86 17.98
C THR A 15 1.63 -42.47 17.09
N PRO A 16 0.46 -42.11 17.63
CA PRO A 16 -0.68 -41.78 16.77
C PRO A 16 -0.44 -40.43 16.12
N GLU A 17 -0.19 -40.40 14.83
CA GLU A 17 -0.34 -39.23 13.98
C GLU A 17 -1.80 -38.78 14.06
N LYS A 18 -2.02 -37.60 14.61
CA LYS A 18 -3.25 -36.85 14.39
C LYS A 18 -3.30 -36.46 12.91
N GLU A 19 -3.99 -37.26 12.14
CA GLU A 19 -4.44 -36.86 10.79
C GLU A 19 -5.19 -35.51 10.87
N LYS A 20 -4.55 -34.47 10.35
CA LYS A 20 -5.27 -33.25 9.95
C LYS A 20 -6.13 -33.65 8.75
N GLU A 21 -7.39 -33.91 8.98
CA GLU A 21 -8.40 -34.02 7.93
C GLU A 21 -8.43 -32.71 7.13
N THR A 22 -7.70 -32.67 6.05
CA THR A 22 -8.00 -31.80 4.92
C THR A 22 -9.26 -32.30 4.25
N ALA A 23 -10.42 -31.93 4.82
CA ALA A 23 -11.71 -32.25 4.24
C ALA A 23 -11.81 -31.63 2.85
N SER A 24 -11.91 -32.47 1.83
CA SER A 24 -12.14 -32.09 0.45
C SER A 24 -13.33 -31.14 0.33
N ILE A 25 -13.14 -30.04 -0.40
CA ILE A 25 -14.15 -29.02 -0.65
C ILE A 25 -15.24 -29.64 -1.52
N THR A 26 -16.44 -29.87 -0.96
CA THR A 26 -17.62 -30.20 -1.74
C THR A 26 -18.15 -28.90 -2.35
N PRO A 27 -18.31 -28.77 -3.68
CA PRO A 27 -18.87 -27.57 -4.30
C PRO A 27 -20.25 -27.23 -3.72
N GLY A 28 -20.46 -25.97 -3.31
CA GLY A 28 -21.72 -25.49 -2.76
C GLY A 28 -21.82 -25.40 -1.23
N GLN A 29 -20.80 -25.81 -0.46
CA GLN A 29 -20.82 -25.67 1.00
C GLN A 29 -20.28 -24.31 1.46
N MET A 30 -21.04 -23.63 2.32
CA MET A 30 -20.58 -22.43 3.03
C MET A 30 -19.87 -22.81 4.33
N ARG A 31 -18.83 -22.07 4.68
CA ARG A 31 -18.05 -22.22 5.93
C ARG A 31 -17.94 -20.89 6.64
N VAL A 32 -17.67 -20.94 7.93
CA VAL A 32 -17.56 -19.76 8.80
C VAL A 32 -16.20 -19.76 9.47
N ILE A 33 -15.45 -18.68 9.30
CA ILE A 33 -14.25 -18.38 10.10
C ILE A 33 -14.72 -17.77 11.41
N LYS A 34 -14.44 -18.45 12.51
CA LYS A 34 -14.65 -17.90 13.85
C LYS A 34 -13.55 -16.89 14.18
N ARG A 35 -13.79 -16.05 15.21
CA ARG A 35 -12.82 -15.06 15.71
C ARG A 35 -11.46 -15.64 16.12
N ASN A 36 -11.41 -16.91 16.51
CA ASN A 36 -10.19 -17.64 16.83
C ASN A 36 -9.52 -18.30 15.61
N GLY A 37 -9.88 -17.89 14.38
CA GLY A 37 -9.33 -18.43 13.14
C GLY A 37 -9.83 -19.82 12.75
N SER A 38 -10.58 -20.54 13.62
CA SER A 38 -11.07 -21.88 13.27
C SER A 38 -12.20 -21.82 12.24
N VAL A 39 -12.11 -22.68 11.22
CA VAL A 39 -13.11 -22.78 10.16
C VAL A 39 -14.10 -23.90 10.51
N VAL A 40 -15.38 -23.57 10.52
CA VAL A 40 -16.47 -24.50 10.82
C VAL A 40 -17.52 -24.49 9.69
N PRO A 41 -18.32 -25.52 9.50
CA PRO A 41 -19.46 -25.48 8.59
C PRO A 41 -20.45 -24.38 8.98
N TYR A 42 -21.05 -23.75 7.96
CA TYR A 42 -22.14 -22.79 8.18
C TYR A 42 -23.34 -23.50 8.79
N ASP A 43 -23.91 -22.93 9.85
CA ASP A 43 -25.00 -23.52 10.63
C ASP A 43 -26.07 -22.46 10.89
N GLN A 44 -27.15 -22.57 10.16
CA GLN A 44 -28.30 -21.66 10.26
C GLN A 44 -29.00 -21.71 11.64
N GLU A 45 -28.97 -22.87 12.33
CA GLU A 45 -29.61 -23.01 13.64
C GLU A 45 -28.94 -22.09 14.68
N LYS A 46 -27.63 -21.90 14.58
CA LYS A 46 -26.89 -20.97 15.46
C LYS A 46 -27.31 -19.52 15.27
N ILE A 47 -27.67 -19.15 14.05
CA ILE A 47 -28.21 -17.82 13.75
C ILE A 47 -29.61 -17.70 14.40
N GLY A 48 -30.45 -18.71 14.24
CA GLY A 48 -31.75 -18.76 14.89
C GLY A 48 -31.67 -18.62 16.42
N VAL A 49 -30.73 -19.32 17.06
CA VAL A 49 -30.48 -19.21 18.52
C VAL A 49 -30.06 -17.79 18.92
N ALA A 50 -29.20 -17.13 18.13
CA ALA A 50 -28.77 -15.77 18.42
C ALA A 50 -29.92 -14.75 18.31
N ILE A 51 -30.75 -14.88 17.27
CA ILE A 51 -31.95 -14.05 17.09
C ILE A 51 -32.97 -14.30 18.20
N THR A 52 -33.18 -15.57 18.57
CA THR A 52 -34.10 -15.93 19.69
C THR A 52 -33.68 -15.27 21.00
N LYS A 53 -32.38 -15.25 21.31
CA LYS A 53 -31.84 -14.57 22.50
C LYS A 53 -32.18 -13.07 22.51
N ALA A 54 -32.10 -12.42 21.34
CA ALA A 54 -32.45 -11.01 21.22
C ALA A 54 -33.96 -10.76 21.48
N PHE A 55 -34.81 -11.61 20.97
CA PHE A 55 -36.27 -11.54 21.27
C PHE A 55 -36.55 -11.78 22.75
N LEU A 56 -35.92 -12.78 23.39
CA LEU A 56 -36.07 -13.06 24.81
C LEU A 56 -35.61 -11.89 25.69
N ALA A 57 -34.60 -11.16 25.29
CA ALA A 57 -34.11 -9.97 26.01
C ALA A 57 -35.14 -8.82 26.01
N VAL A 58 -36.00 -8.75 24.98
CA VAL A 58 -36.98 -7.67 24.81
C VAL A 58 -38.37 -8.08 25.34
N GLU A 59 -38.83 -9.27 25.00
CA GLU A 59 -40.20 -9.73 25.32
C GLU A 59 -40.30 -10.64 26.57
N GLY A 60 -39.15 -10.96 27.21
CA GLY A 60 -39.06 -11.77 28.41
C GLY A 60 -39.21 -13.28 28.18
N GLY A 61 -39.11 -14.08 29.25
CA GLY A 61 -39.08 -15.56 29.18
C GLY A 61 -40.29 -16.23 28.54
N ALA A 62 -41.46 -15.59 28.55
CA ALA A 62 -42.70 -16.11 27.90
C ALA A 62 -42.54 -16.12 26.34
N ALA A 63 -41.62 -15.36 25.78
CA ALA A 63 -41.35 -15.33 24.37
C ALA A 63 -40.80 -16.66 23.81
N ALA A 64 -40.16 -17.48 24.64
CA ALA A 64 -39.63 -18.78 24.23
C ALA A 64 -40.70 -19.79 23.78
N ALA A 65 -41.92 -19.67 24.28
CA ALA A 65 -43.05 -20.54 23.93
C ALA A 65 -43.96 -19.97 22.83
N SER A 66 -43.62 -18.78 22.31
CA SER A 66 -44.48 -18.09 21.33
C SER A 66 -44.24 -18.60 19.92
N THR A 67 -45.27 -19.20 19.31
CA THR A 67 -45.22 -19.63 17.90
C THR A 67 -44.94 -18.48 16.94
N ARG A 68 -45.38 -17.25 17.26
CA ARG A 68 -45.10 -16.03 16.49
C ARG A 68 -43.61 -15.78 16.42
N ILE A 69 -42.92 -15.84 17.56
CA ILE A 69 -41.49 -15.58 17.65
C ILE A 69 -40.71 -16.67 16.93
N HIS A 70 -41.06 -17.93 17.10
CA HIS A 70 -40.43 -19.04 16.39
C HIS A 70 -40.53 -18.89 14.88
N ASN A 71 -41.70 -18.53 14.37
CA ASN A 71 -41.89 -18.30 12.94
C ASN A 71 -41.06 -17.11 12.45
N LYS A 72 -41.00 -16.02 13.22
CA LYS A 72 -40.23 -14.82 12.86
C LYS A 72 -38.70 -15.07 12.87
N VAL A 73 -38.21 -15.80 13.87
CA VAL A 73 -36.81 -16.23 13.96
C VAL A 73 -36.41 -17.07 12.75
N ASN A 74 -37.24 -18.03 12.36
CA ASN A 74 -37.00 -18.88 11.20
C ASN A 74 -37.02 -18.06 9.89
N GLU A 75 -37.92 -17.12 9.74
CA GLU A 75 -38.00 -16.20 8.60
C GLU A 75 -36.71 -15.41 8.47
N LEU A 76 -36.24 -14.79 9.57
CA LEU A 76 -35.03 -13.99 9.61
C LEU A 76 -33.76 -14.81 9.36
N ALA A 77 -33.62 -15.97 9.99
CA ALA A 77 -32.49 -16.87 9.79
C ALA A 77 -32.42 -17.38 8.34
N ASN A 78 -33.60 -17.66 7.73
CA ASN A 78 -33.67 -17.99 6.31
C ASN A 78 -33.25 -16.82 5.40
N ALA A 79 -33.71 -15.59 5.70
CA ALA A 79 -33.35 -14.40 4.92
C ALA A 79 -31.82 -14.15 4.93
N VAL A 80 -31.20 -14.27 6.10
CA VAL A 80 -29.72 -14.18 6.22
C VAL A 80 -29.03 -15.26 5.39
N THR A 81 -29.49 -16.52 5.49
CA THR A 81 -28.91 -17.65 4.74
C THR A 81 -29.07 -17.45 3.23
N MET A 82 -30.25 -17.01 2.78
CA MET A 82 -30.50 -16.75 1.36
C MET A 82 -29.63 -15.63 0.80
N THR A 83 -29.33 -14.61 1.60
CA THR A 83 -28.47 -13.51 1.19
C THR A 83 -27.06 -14.01 0.88
N PHE A 84 -26.49 -14.85 1.75
CA PHE A 84 -25.18 -15.44 1.52
C PHE A 84 -25.17 -16.47 0.38
N SER A 85 -26.20 -17.31 0.27
CA SER A 85 -26.32 -18.27 -0.83
C SER A 85 -26.40 -17.58 -2.20
N ARG A 86 -27.02 -16.40 -2.30
CA ARG A 86 -27.05 -15.61 -3.53
C ARG A 86 -25.70 -14.97 -3.87
N ARG A 87 -24.95 -14.54 -2.84
CA ARG A 87 -23.61 -13.97 -3.04
C ARG A 87 -22.58 -15.02 -3.44
N MET A 88 -22.75 -16.25 -2.94
CA MET A 88 -21.80 -17.35 -3.12
C MET A 88 -22.50 -18.63 -3.59
N PRO A 89 -22.97 -18.66 -4.84
CA PRO A 89 -23.72 -19.82 -5.36
C PRO A 89 -22.86 -21.09 -5.48
N SER A 90 -21.54 -20.94 -5.55
CA SER A 90 -20.57 -22.07 -5.60
C SER A 90 -20.04 -22.47 -4.22
N GLY A 91 -20.57 -21.91 -3.14
CA GLY A 91 -20.03 -22.05 -1.79
C GLY A 91 -18.87 -21.06 -1.53
N GLY A 92 -18.44 -20.94 -0.28
CA GLY A 92 -17.36 -20.03 0.10
C GLY A 92 -17.20 -19.95 1.62
N THR A 93 -16.28 -19.09 2.04
CA THR A 93 -15.98 -18.88 3.46
C THR A 93 -16.40 -17.48 3.87
N LEU A 94 -17.15 -17.37 4.98
CA LEU A 94 -17.66 -16.13 5.57
C LEU A 94 -16.98 -15.88 6.91
N HIS A 95 -16.73 -14.64 7.24
CA HIS A 95 -16.33 -14.27 8.59
C HIS A 95 -17.56 -14.20 9.52
N ILE A 96 -17.39 -14.58 10.79
CA ILE A 96 -18.50 -14.55 11.77
C ILE A 96 -19.09 -13.15 11.93
N GLU A 97 -18.29 -12.10 11.77
CA GLU A 97 -18.73 -10.71 11.84
C GLU A 97 -19.69 -10.36 10.71
N GLU A 98 -19.42 -10.81 9.48
CA GLU A 98 -20.31 -10.58 8.33
C GLU A 98 -21.70 -11.20 8.56
N ILE A 99 -21.73 -12.36 9.24
CA ILE A 99 -22.99 -13.01 9.60
C ILE A 99 -23.75 -12.18 10.62
N GLN A 100 -23.04 -11.63 11.62
CA GLN A 100 -23.64 -10.78 12.65
C GLN A 100 -24.19 -9.48 12.09
N ASP A 101 -23.47 -8.84 11.18
CA ASP A 101 -23.88 -7.62 10.48
C ASP A 101 -25.12 -7.88 9.62
N GLN A 102 -25.18 -9.03 8.94
CA GLN A 102 -26.35 -9.39 8.15
C GLN A 102 -27.56 -9.69 9.02
N VAL A 103 -27.38 -10.31 10.20
CA VAL A 103 -28.47 -10.52 11.17
C VAL A 103 -29.01 -9.18 11.65
N GLU A 104 -28.17 -8.24 12.00
CA GLU A 104 -28.56 -6.89 12.41
C GLU A 104 -29.38 -6.19 11.31
N LEU A 105 -28.88 -6.25 10.07
CA LEU A 105 -29.55 -5.66 8.92
C LEU A 105 -30.96 -6.25 8.68
N GLU A 106 -31.11 -7.57 8.78
CA GLU A 106 -32.41 -8.24 8.60
C GLU A 106 -33.36 -7.93 9.75
N LEU A 107 -32.89 -7.84 10.99
CA LEU A 107 -33.67 -7.38 12.13
C LEU A 107 -34.16 -5.93 11.93
N MET A 108 -33.33 -5.03 11.46
CA MET A 108 -33.71 -3.64 11.15
C MET A 108 -34.76 -3.56 10.04
N ARG A 109 -34.64 -4.39 9.01
CA ARG A 109 -35.59 -4.44 7.87
C ARG A 109 -36.95 -5.04 8.25
N SER A 110 -36.99 -5.92 9.22
CA SER A 110 -38.19 -6.64 9.62
C SER A 110 -39.17 -5.87 10.51
N GLU A 111 -38.97 -4.56 10.72
CA GLU A 111 -39.72 -3.68 11.62
C GLU A 111 -39.53 -3.98 13.10
N GLU A 112 -38.77 -4.99 13.49
CA GLU A 112 -38.47 -5.38 14.87
C GLU A 112 -37.35 -4.50 15.47
N ARG A 113 -37.54 -3.19 15.42
CA ARG A 113 -36.49 -2.18 15.76
C ARG A 113 -35.99 -2.31 17.20
N THR A 114 -36.88 -2.69 18.14
CA THR A 114 -36.52 -2.87 19.54
C THR A 114 -35.63 -4.08 19.74
N VAL A 115 -35.90 -5.17 19.00
CA VAL A 115 -35.10 -6.40 19.02
C VAL A 115 -33.73 -6.15 18.32
N ALA A 116 -33.73 -5.43 17.21
CA ALA A 116 -32.49 -5.03 16.52
C ALA A 116 -31.56 -4.24 17.47
N ARG A 117 -32.11 -3.22 18.15
CA ARG A 117 -31.36 -2.42 19.13
C ARG A 117 -30.83 -3.27 20.29
N SER A 118 -31.64 -4.19 20.81
CA SER A 118 -31.21 -5.11 21.87
C SER A 118 -30.10 -6.05 21.40
N TYR A 119 -30.15 -6.51 20.15
CA TYR A 119 -29.11 -7.34 19.54
C TYR A 119 -27.78 -6.62 19.46
N VAL A 120 -27.77 -5.34 18.98
CA VAL A 120 -26.56 -4.50 18.89
C VAL A 120 -25.98 -4.29 20.30
N LEU A 121 -26.77 -3.84 21.25
CA LEU A 121 -26.32 -3.60 22.63
C LEU A 121 -25.76 -4.88 23.28
N TYR A 122 -26.39 -6.04 23.07
CA TYR A 122 -25.85 -7.31 23.54
C TYR A 122 -24.51 -7.67 22.90
N ARG A 123 -24.37 -7.40 21.59
CA ARG A 123 -23.10 -7.61 20.86
C ARG A 123 -21.98 -6.73 21.41
N GLU A 124 -22.28 -5.44 21.62
CA GLU A 124 -21.32 -4.48 22.22
C GLU A 124 -20.95 -4.87 23.66
N GLU A 125 -21.94 -5.19 24.49
CA GLU A 125 -21.70 -5.62 25.87
C GLU A 125 -20.83 -6.88 25.94
N ARG A 126 -21.10 -7.87 25.08
CA ARG A 126 -20.29 -9.08 25.00
C ARG A 126 -18.88 -8.80 24.50
N THR A 127 -18.70 -7.80 23.65
CA THR A 127 -17.38 -7.36 23.19
C THR A 127 -16.64 -6.66 24.32
N ARG A 128 -17.34 -5.82 25.11
CA ARG A 128 -16.78 -5.13 26.26
C ARG A 128 -16.38 -6.11 27.38
N VAL A 129 -17.30 -7.03 27.77
CA VAL A 129 -17.03 -8.04 28.82
C VAL A 129 -15.83 -8.91 28.45
N ARG A 130 -15.67 -9.30 27.18
CA ARG A 130 -14.49 -10.05 26.76
C ARG A 130 -13.21 -9.22 26.81
N LYS A 131 -13.27 -7.93 26.48
CA LYS A 131 -12.13 -7.04 26.65
C LYS A 131 -11.75 -6.89 28.12
N GLU A 132 -12.73 -6.80 29.01
CA GLU A 132 -12.54 -6.75 30.47
C GLU A 132 -12.03 -8.09 31.01
N GLU A 133 -12.60 -9.24 30.59
CA GLU A 133 -12.13 -10.58 30.97
C GLU A 133 -10.71 -10.86 30.48
N THR A 134 -10.31 -10.31 29.31
CA THR A 134 -8.94 -10.43 28.77
C THR A 134 -7.96 -9.53 29.50
N ALA A 135 -8.42 -8.42 30.11
CA ALA A 135 -7.58 -7.50 30.89
C ALA A 135 -7.32 -7.97 32.33
N GLU A 136 -8.17 -8.88 32.90
CA GLU A 136 -8.00 -9.41 34.25
C GLU A 136 -7.21 -10.73 34.32
N GLU A 137 -6.92 -11.39 33.19
CA GLU A 137 -6.10 -12.59 33.10
C GLU A 137 -4.73 -12.32 32.44
N GLU A 138 -3.89 -11.44 32.99
CA GLU A 138 -2.45 -11.47 32.73
C GLU A 138 -1.68 -12.21 33.83
N PRO A 139 -1.42 -13.54 33.66
CA PRO A 139 -0.15 -14.09 34.06
C PRO A 139 0.81 -13.93 32.87
N GLN A 140 2.00 -13.44 33.10
CA GLN A 140 3.13 -13.48 32.19
C GLN A 140 3.32 -14.90 31.59
N GLN A 141 2.59 -15.20 30.53
CA GLN A 141 2.89 -16.30 29.64
C GLN A 141 3.39 -15.66 28.35
N THR A 142 4.64 -15.90 28.03
CA THR A 142 5.19 -15.71 26.68
C THR A 142 4.26 -16.40 25.69
N GLU A 143 3.42 -15.60 25.01
CA GLU A 143 2.64 -16.10 23.88
C GLU A 143 3.62 -16.71 22.89
N PRO A 144 3.34 -17.89 22.30
CA PRO A 144 4.14 -18.42 21.21
C PRO A 144 4.12 -17.37 20.10
N GLY A 145 5.26 -16.72 19.87
CA GLY A 145 5.36 -15.62 18.91
C GLY A 145 4.90 -16.08 17.54
N ILE A 146 4.10 -15.24 16.85
CA ILE A 146 3.65 -15.48 15.49
C ILE A 146 4.87 -15.76 14.62
N LYS A 147 4.87 -16.89 13.91
CA LYS A 147 5.93 -17.24 12.97
C LYS A 147 5.70 -16.49 11.67
N VAL A 148 6.74 -15.86 11.17
CA VAL A 148 6.73 -15.12 9.89
C VAL A 148 7.78 -15.66 8.95
N ILE A 149 7.54 -15.51 7.66
CA ILE A 149 8.49 -15.80 6.60
C ILE A 149 9.18 -14.49 6.24
N LEU A 150 10.49 -14.44 6.42
CA LEU A 150 11.31 -13.28 6.04
C LEU A 150 11.46 -13.18 4.52
N ASP A 151 11.96 -12.02 4.04
CA ASP A 151 12.15 -11.73 2.62
C ASP A 151 13.16 -12.70 1.94
N ASP A 152 14.05 -13.34 2.72
CA ASP A 152 14.98 -14.39 2.27
C ASP A 152 14.40 -15.82 2.34
N GLY A 153 13.12 -15.96 2.72
CA GLY A 153 12.44 -17.25 2.88
C GLY A 153 12.70 -17.97 4.22
N ALA A 154 13.48 -17.37 5.13
CA ALA A 154 13.73 -17.94 6.45
C ALA A 154 12.51 -17.75 7.37
N GLU A 155 12.23 -18.75 8.22
CA GLU A 155 11.24 -18.60 9.28
C GLU A 155 11.84 -17.90 10.49
N ALA A 156 11.13 -16.88 10.99
CA ALA A 156 11.49 -16.17 12.22
C ALA A 156 10.26 -15.94 13.10
N THR A 157 10.49 -15.55 14.34
CA THR A 157 9.41 -15.07 15.22
C THR A 157 9.21 -13.58 14.96
N LEU A 158 7.97 -13.14 14.78
CA LEU A 158 7.63 -11.75 14.55
C LEU A 158 8.08 -10.89 15.73
N ASP A 159 8.87 -9.87 15.47
CA ASP A 159 9.27 -8.89 16.48
C ASP A 159 8.14 -7.87 16.70
N ILE A 160 7.24 -8.18 17.61
CA ILE A 160 6.12 -7.31 18.00
C ILE A 160 6.65 -5.98 18.59
N LYS A 161 7.81 -5.98 19.27
CA LYS A 161 8.38 -4.75 19.82
C LYS A 161 8.76 -3.79 18.69
N ARG A 162 9.34 -4.31 17.63
CA ARG A 162 9.66 -3.50 16.44
C ARG A 162 8.40 -2.91 15.82
N ILE A 163 7.32 -3.69 15.67
CA ILE A 163 6.04 -3.20 15.16
C ILE A 163 5.49 -2.07 16.04
N ASN A 164 5.49 -2.26 17.36
CA ASN A 164 5.03 -1.25 18.28
C ASN A 164 5.87 0.05 18.13
N THR A 165 7.20 -0.07 18.07
CA THR A 165 8.09 1.09 17.88
C THR A 165 7.78 1.84 16.57
N ILE A 166 7.58 1.14 15.45
CA ILE A 166 7.26 1.76 14.15
C ILE A 166 5.96 2.56 14.25
N VAL A 167 4.91 1.96 14.82
CA VAL A 167 3.60 2.60 14.90
C VAL A 167 3.60 3.75 15.91
N GLU A 168 4.28 3.61 17.05
CA GLU A 168 4.44 4.67 18.04
C GLU A 168 5.20 5.88 17.46
N GLU A 169 6.34 5.65 16.78
CA GLU A 169 7.09 6.70 16.08
C GLU A 169 6.25 7.37 14.98
N ALA A 170 5.40 6.59 14.28
CA ALA A 170 4.53 7.12 13.26
C ALA A 170 3.45 8.05 13.82
N CYS A 171 2.95 7.79 15.03
CA CYS A 171 1.96 8.62 15.71
C CYS A 171 2.57 9.83 16.43
N GLU A 172 3.89 9.87 16.64
CA GLU A 172 4.56 10.91 17.43
C GLU A 172 4.28 12.33 16.90
N GLY A 173 3.83 13.21 17.79
CA GLY A 173 3.56 14.63 17.49
C GLY A 173 2.31 14.87 16.65
N LEU A 174 1.41 13.90 16.52
CA LEU A 174 0.09 14.03 15.90
C LEU A 174 -1.01 13.97 16.97
N GLU A 175 -2.05 14.77 16.79
CA GLU A 175 -3.22 14.80 17.66
C GLU A 175 -4.28 13.80 17.14
N ASP A 176 -5.11 13.28 18.03
CA ASP A 176 -6.27 12.42 17.75
C ASP A 176 -5.95 11.11 16.99
N VAL A 177 -4.72 10.58 17.14
CA VAL A 177 -4.32 9.29 16.59
C VAL A 177 -3.89 8.33 17.70
N SER A 178 -4.17 7.04 17.55
CA SER A 178 -3.84 5.99 18.52
C SER A 178 -2.99 4.89 17.90
N ALA A 179 -1.81 4.68 18.44
CA ALA A 179 -0.95 3.55 18.06
C ALA A 179 -1.59 2.21 18.43
N GLU A 180 -2.26 2.13 19.59
CA GLU A 180 -2.94 0.91 20.06
C GLU A 180 -4.04 0.46 19.08
N GLU A 181 -4.85 1.40 18.55
CA GLU A 181 -5.92 1.07 17.59
C GLU A 181 -5.36 0.42 16.33
N ILE A 182 -4.22 0.93 15.81
CA ILE A 182 -3.56 0.36 14.63
C ILE A 182 -2.98 -1.02 14.95
N ILE A 183 -2.29 -1.16 16.08
CA ILE A 183 -1.61 -2.41 16.48
C ILE A 183 -2.65 -3.51 16.72
N ASP A 184 -3.71 -3.21 17.45
CA ASP A 184 -4.78 -4.17 17.76
C ASP A 184 -5.52 -4.62 16.51
N GLU A 185 -5.79 -3.70 15.57
CA GLU A 185 -6.46 -4.05 14.32
C GLU A 185 -5.54 -4.84 13.38
N ALA A 186 -4.24 -4.45 13.30
CA ALA A 186 -3.26 -5.17 12.51
C ALA A 186 -3.04 -6.59 13.02
N LYS A 187 -2.94 -6.81 14.36
CA LYS A 187 -2.79 -8.14 14.96
C LYS A 187 -3.90 -9.10 14.56
N LYS A 188 -5.12 -8.63 14.33
CA LYS A 188 -6.25 -9.48 13.91
C LYS A 188 -6.06 -10.10 12.53
N ASN A 189 -5.23 -9.47 11.71
CA ASN A 189 -4.94 -9.90 10.34
C ASN A 189 -3.69 -10.79 10.25
N LEU A 190 -2.92 -10.95 11.34
CA LEU A 190 -1.71 -11.75 11.37
C LEU A 190 -2.02 -13.20 11.71
N TYR A 191 -1.30 -14.14 11.08
CA TYR A 191 -1.40 -15.58 11.29
C TYR A 191 -0.02 -16.24 11.14
N ASP A 192 0.13 -17.45 11.68
CA ASP A 192 1.39 -18.20 11.55
C ASP A 192 1.73 -18.50 10.08
N GLY A 193 2.92 -18.15 9.66
CA GLY A 193 3.39 -18.31 8.29
C GLY A 193 3.09 -17.10 7.38
N VAL A 194 2.62 -15.96 7.93
CA VAL A 194 2.48 -14.72 7.17
C VAL A 194 3.85 -14.19 6.74
N THR A 195 3.93 -13.63 5.53
CA THR A 195 5.18 -13.02 5.06
C THR A 195 5.44 -11.65 5.73
N MET A 196 6.70 -11.25 5.86
CA MET A 196 7.03 -9.91 6.38
C MET A 196 6.49 -8.80 5.47
N GLU A 197 6.39 -9.04 4.18
CA GLU A 197 5.77 -8.13 3.23
C GLU A 197 4.26 -7.93 3.53
N ASP A 198 3.54 -9.04 3.80
CA ASP A 198 2.13 -8.96 4.18
C ASP A 198 1.93 -8.28 5.53
N VAL A 199 2.83 -8.48 6.49
CA VAL A 199 2.81 -7.77 7.79
C VAL A 199 2.94 -6.26 7.57
N ARG A 200 3.94 -5.83 6.78
CA ARG A 200 4.16 -4.41 6.46
C ARG A 200 2.96 -3.82 5.71
N THR A 201 2.44 -4.53 4.73
CA THR A 201 1.26 -4.12 3.96
C THR A 201 0.03 -4.00 4.85
N SER A 202 -0.18 -4.95 5.76
CA SER A 202 -1.29 -4.93 6.73
C SER A 202 -1.25 -3.69 7.62
N LEU A 203 -0.07 -3.31 8.14
CA LEU A 203 0.10 -2.10 8.95
C LEU A 203 -0.29 -0.84 8.19
N VAL A 204 0.21 -0.68 6.95
CA VAL A 204 -0.11 0.46 6.08
C VAL A 204 -1.61 0.51 5.79
N MET A 205 -2.22 -0.64 5.42
CA MET A 205 -3.63 -0.70 5.07
C MET A 205 -4.53 -0.44 6.28
N THR A 206 -4.16 -0.96 7.45
CA THR A 206 -4.89 -0.68 8.70
C THR A 206 -4.89 0.81 9.03
N ALA A 207 -3.73 1.46 9.05
CA ALA A 207 -3.63 2.89 9.30
C ALA A 207 -4.41 3.71 8.25
N ARG A 208 -4.37 3.29 6.97
CA ARG A 208 -5.09 3.94 5.87
C ARG A 208 -6.61 3.94 6.07
N THR A 209 -7.19 2.85 6.59
CA THR A 209 -8.65 2.79 6.82
C THR A 209 -9.11 3.79 7.87
N LEU A 210 -8.24 4.18 8.80
CA LEU A 210 -8.54 5.14 9.84
C LEU A 210 -8.53 6.60 9.36
N VAL A 211 -8.01 6.88 8.16
CA VAL A 211 -8.01 8.25 7.56
C VAL A 211 -9.44 8.79 7.40
N GLU A 212 -10.43 7.92 7.17
CA GLU A 212 -11.84 8.34 7.07
C GLU A 212 -12.41 8.82 8.40
N LYS A 213 -11.87 8.34 9.53
CA LYS A 213 -12.28 8.75 10.89
C LYS A 213 -11.54 10.02 11.33
N GLU A 214 -10.22 10.05 11.14
CA GLU A 214 -9.34 11.13 11.53
C GLU A 214 -8.29 11.39 10.43
N PRO A 215 -8.30 12.59 9.77
CA PRO A 215 -7.38 12.90 8.67
C PRO A 215 -5.89 12.79 9.04
N ASN A 216 -5.50 12.98 10.30
CA ASN A 216 -4.11 12.86 10.74
C ASN A 216 -3.52 11.48 10.54
N TYR A 217 -4.34 10.43 10.40
CA TYR A 217 -3.86 9.10 10.02
C TYR A 217 -3.23 9.06 8.62
N THR A 218 -3.42 10.09 7.76
CA THR A 218 -2.70 10.17 6.49
C THR A 218 -1.19 10.32 6.70
N PHE A 219 -0.77 11.04 7.76
CA PHE A 219 0.65 11.19 8.12
C PHE A 219 1.18 9.91 8.78
N VAL A 220 0.38 9.28 9.66
CA VAL A 220 0.73 7.99 10.28
C VAL A 220 0.98 6.94 9.20
N THR A 221 0.04 6.81 8.25
CA THR A 221 0.16 5.86 7.13
C THR A 221 1.40 6.12 6.27
N ALA A 222 1.71 7.41 6.00
CA ALA A 222 2.92 7.79 5.28
C ALA A 222 4.19 7.38 6.03
N ARG A 223 4.24 7.58 7.34
CA ARG A 223 5.41 7.24 8.16
C ARG A 223 5.63 5.74 8.30
N ILE A 224 4.56 4.94 8.34
CA ILE A 224 4.67 3.47 8.28
C ILE A 224 5.17 3.02 6.90
N LEU A 225 4.66 3.59 5.81
CA LEU A 225 5.16 3.32 4.46
C LEU A 225 6.64 3.71 4.31
N LEU A 226 7.04 4.82 4.95
CA LEU A 226 8.44 5.27 4.95
C LEU A 226 9.37 4.29 5.63
N ASP A 227 8.96 3.62 6.72
CA ASP A 227 9.74 2.57 7.37
C ASP A 227 9.97 1.38 6.42
N ASN A 228 8.95 1.01 5.63
CA ASN A 228 9.08 -0.03 4.59
C ASN A 228 10.11 0.38 3.53
N LEU A 229 10.01 1.61 3.01
CA LEU A 229 10.96 2.16 2.04
C LEU A 229 12.39 2.21 2.60
N ARG A 230 12.55 2.60 3.89
CA ARG A 230 13.86 2.62 4.55
C ARG A 230 14.46 1.22 4.61
N THR A 231 13.69 0.22 5.00
CA THR A 231 14.14 -1.17 5.04
C THR A 231 14.59 -1.65 3.66
N GLU A 232 13.80 -1.37 2.62
CA GLU A 232 14.11 -1.71 1.24
C GLU A 232 15.40 -1.02 0.76
N ALA A 233 15.48 0.30 0.90
CA ALA A 233 16.61 1.10 0.42
C ALA A 233 17.91 0.81 1.17
N LEU A 234 17.87 0.76 2.49
CA LEU A 234 19.08 0.51 3.30
C LEU A 234 19.63 -0.89 3.09
N THR A 235 18.76 -1.90 2.89
CA THR A 235 19.16 -3.27 2.56
C THR A 235 19.84 -3.32 1.21
N PHE A 236 19.27 -2.69 0.17
CA PHE A 236 19.89 -2.62 -1.15
C PHE A 236 21.25 -1.90 -1.15
N LEU A 237 21.36 -0.84 -0.36
CA LEU A 237 22.61 -0.09 -0.19
C LEU A 237 23.64 -0.78 0.72
N GLU A 238 23.32 -1.94 1.28
CA GLU A 238 24.20 -2.74 2.17
C GLU A 238 24.65 -1.97 3.43
N LEU A 239 23.85 -1.01 3.91
CA LEU A 239 24.18 -0.20 5.08
C LEU A 239 23.67 -0.78 6.38
N LYS A 240 22.36 -0.90 6.52
CA LYS A 240 21.67 -1.42 7.69
C LYS A 240 20.30 -1.96 7.23
N ARG A 241 19.78 -2.97 7.93
CA ARG A 241 18.48 -3.53 7.54
C ARG A 241 17.29 -2.66 7.96
N GLU A 242 17.39 -2.04 9.13
CA GLU A 242 16.31 -1.26 9.73
C GLU A 242 16.87 -0.02 10.43
N ALA A 243 16.13 1.08 10.40
CA ALA A 243 16.52 2.31 11.08
C ALA A 243 15.28 3.07 11.60
N THR A 244 15.38 3.55 12.84
CA THR A 244 14.41 4.48 13.43
C THR A 244 14.53 5.88 12.84
N GLN A 245 13.55 6.75 13.09
CA GLN A 245 13.61 8.14 12.64
C GLN A 245 14.86 8.87 13.20
N ALA A 246 15.19 8.65 14.45
CA ALA A 246 16.35 9.26 15.11
C ALA A 246 17.68 8.75 14.53
N GLU A 247 17.75 7.48 14.14
CA GLU A 247 18.93 6.92 13.48
C GLU A 247 19.14 7.48 12.08
N MET A 248 18.06 7.79 11.37
CA MET A 248 18.12 8.37 10.03
C MET A 248 18.81 9.73 9.99
N GLU A 249 18.75 10.52 11.07
CA GLU A 249 19.49 11.79 11.16
C GLU A 249 20.99 11.61 10.92
N LYS A 250 21.55 10.49 11.41
CA LYS A 250 22.97 10.15 11.25
C LYS A 250 23.26 9.38 9.98
N LEU A 251 22.28 8.64 9.47
CA LEU A 251 22.44 7.76 8.32
C LEU A 251 22.31 8.52 6.98
N TYR A 252 21.47 9.52 6.89
CA TYR A 252 21.21 10.22 5.62
C TYR A 252 22.46 10.72 4.89
N PRO A 253 23.49 11.30 5.55
CA PRO A 253 24.71 11.68 4.85
C PRO A 253 25.43 10.50 4.20
N VAL A 254 25.46 9.35 4.87
CA VAL A 254 26.08 8.11 4.36
C VAL A 254 25.21 7.51 3.25
N VAL A 255 23.88 7.54 3.41
CA VAL A 255 22.92 7.07 2.40
C VAL A 255 23.10 7.86 1.10
N LEU A 256 23.24 9.20 1.16
CA LEU A 256 23.45 10.03 -0.03
C LEU A 256 24.71 9.62 -0.78
N GLU A 257 25.84 9.46 -0.07
CA GLU A 257 27.11 9.06 -0.67
C GLU A 257 27.01 7.68 -1.34
N THR A 258 26.47 6.70 -0.59
CA THR A 258 26.33 5.32 -1.09
C THR A 258 25.34 5.23 -2.25
N PHE A 259 24.22 5.98 -2.18
CA PHE A 259 23.23 6.07 -3.25
C PHE A 259 23.87 6.58 -4.56
N ILE A 260 24.64 7.67 -4.50
CA ILE A 260 25.30 8.22 -5.70
C ILE A 260 26.26 7.19 -6.29
N GLN A 261 27.07 6.52 -5.46
CA GLN A 261 28.01 5.49 -5.91
C GLN A 261 27.29 4.31 -6.57
N LYS A 262 26.29 3.73 -5.90
CA LYS A 262 25.48 2.62 -6.44
C LYS A 262 24.69 3.03 -7.67
N GLY A 263 24.17 4.26 -7.72
CA GLY A 263 23.45 4.79 -8.87
C GLY A 263 24.33 4.95 -10.11
N ILE A 264 25.61 5.31 -9.93
CA ILE A 264 26.61 5.38 -11.01
C ILE A 264 26.99 3.96 -11.45
N GLU A 265 27.26 3.03 -10.52
CA GLU A 265 27.52 1.62 -10.83
C GLU A 265 26.40 0.99 -11.65
N ASN A 266 25.15 1.39 -11.39
CA ASN A 266 23.97 0.94 -12.12
C ASN A 266 23.69 1.71 -13.42
N GLU A 267 24.56 2.65 -13.82
CA GLU A 267 24.43 3.48 -15.03
C GLU A 267 23.13 4.32 -15.05
N ILE A 268 22.65 4.78 -13.89
CA ILE A 268 21.44 5.60 -13.75
C ILE A 268 21.81 7.04 -13.35
N VAL A 269 22.65 7.21 -12.33
CA VAL A 269 23.03 8.51 -11.79
C VAL A 269 24.20 9.11 -12.57
N ASN A 270 24.17 10.43 -12.79
CA ASN A 270 25.23 11.15 -13.50
C ASN A 270 26.54 11.15 -12.68
N PRO A 271 27.67 10.64 -13.24
CA PRO A 271 28.96 10.64 -12.55
C PRO A 271 29.47 12.02 -12.14
N GLU A 272 29.02 13.09 -12.80
CA GLU A 272 29.42 14.46 -12.46
C GLU A 272 28.99 14.87 -11.04
N LEU A 273 28.00 14.22 -10.47
CA LEU A 273 27.55 14.49 -9.10
C LEU A 273 28.66 14.18 -8.07
N LEU A 274 29.58 13.25 -8.36
CA LEU A 274 30.72 12.98 -7.49
C LEU A 274 31.75 14.13 -7.44
N ASN A 275 31.71 15.06 -8.39
CA ASN A 275 32.60 16.23 -8.38
C ASN A 275 32.12 17.33 -7.43
N MET A 276 30.93 17.15 -6.78
CA MET A 276 30.43 18.06 -5.75
C MET A 276 30.87 17.60 -4.35
N ASP A 277 30.87 18.53 -3.38
CA ASP A 277 31.16 18.20 -1.98
C ASP A 277 29.97 17.43 -1.34
N ILE A 278 29.98 16.09 -1.52
CA ILE A 278 28.93 15.20 -1.01
C ILE A 278 28.78 15.29 0.51
N LYS A 279 29.87 15.53 1.25
CA LYS A 279 29.82 15.66 2.72
C LYS A 279 29.10 16.93 3.14
N LYS A 280 29.34 18.04 2.45
CA LYS A 280 28.64 19.31 2.67
C LYS A 280 27.15 19.15 2.36
N LEU A 281 26.81 18.53 1.23
CA LEU A 281 25.44 18.29 0.81
C LEU A 281 24.72 17.31 1.75
N GLY A 282 25.36 16.23 2.16
CA GLY A 282 24.84 15.28 3.12
C GLY A 282 24.52 15.91 4.48
N SER A 283 25.40 16.82 4.95
CA SER A 283 25.17 17.55 6.20
C SER A 283 24.04 18.57 6.12
N ALA A 284 23.64 18.98 4.92
CA ALA A 284 22.53 19.91 4.69
C ALA A 284 21.16 19.21 4.63
N LEU A 285 21.12 17.88 4.60
CA LEU A 285 19.87 17.11 4.59
C LEU A 285 19.10 17.32 5.89
N LYS A 286 17.78 17.30 5.80
CA LYS A 286 16.83 17.54 6.90
C LYS A 286 15.89 16.36 7.04
N PRO A 287 16.30 15.29 7.76
CA PRO A 287 15.53 14.07 7.94
C PRO A 287 14.15 14.27 8.56
N GLU A 288 14.00 15.33 9.39
CA GLU A 288 12.73 15.69 10.01
C GLU A 288 11.63 16.02 8.99
N ARG A 289 12.00 16.42 7.77
CA ARG A 289 11.04 16.71 6.67
C ARG A 289 10.37 15.46 6.12
N ASP A 290 10.91 14.27 6.39
CA ASP A 290 10.25 13.01 6.05
C ASP A 290 8.88 12.87 6.72
N ARG A 291 8.67 13.54 7.85
CA ARG A 291 7.40 13.52 8.59
C ARG A 291 6.30 14.37 7.95
N ASN A 292 6.62 15.19 6.95
CA ASN A 292 5.67 16.11 6.31
C ASN A 292 4.87 15.46 5.17
N PHE A 293 5.22 14.23 4.77
CA PHE A 293 4.50 13.53 3.70
C PHE A 293 3.11 13.08 4.16
N THR A 294 2.12 13.32 3.31
CA THR A 294 0.85 12.60 3.35
C THR A 294 1.02 11.23 2.70
N TYR A 295 0.14 10.28 3.03
CA TYR A 295 0.19 8.93 2.45
C TYR A 295 0.19 8.95 0.92
N LEU A 296 -0.76 9.68 0.30
CA LEU A 296 -0.87 9.75 -1.16
C LEU A 296 0.38 10.37 -1.80
N GLY A 297 0.97 11.38 -1.17
CA GLY A 297 2.19 12.01 -1.63
C GLY A 297 3.37 11.04 -1.64
N LEU A 298 3.63 10.38 -0.53
CA LEU A 298 4.73 9.41 -0.42
C LEU A 298 4.50 8.17 -1.29
N GLN A 299 3.27 7.64 -1.33
CA GLN A 299 2.91 6.51 -2.19
C GLN A 299 3.16 6.83 -3.66
N THR A 300 2.82 8.06 -4.10
CA THR A 300 3.09 8.48 -5.49
C THR A 300 4.57 8.52 -5.80
N LEU A 301 5.41 9.02 -4.87
CA LEU A 301 6.86 9.00 -5.04
C LEU A 301 7.41 7.58 -5.06
N TYR A 302 6.93 6.72 -4.17
CA TYR A 302 7.31 5.33 -4.08
C TYR A 302 6.99 4.56 -5.37
N ASP A 303 5.78 4.72 -5.90
CA ASP A 303 5.32 3.96 -7.07
C ASP A 303 5.94 4.45 -8.38
N ARG A 304 6.33 5.73 -8.46
CA ARG A 304 6.64 6.35 -9.76
C ARG A 304 7.95 7.09 -9.85
N TYR A 305 8.51 7.62 -8.75
CA TYR A 305 9.59 8.60 -8.83
C TYR A 305 10.93 8.16 -8.27
N PHE A 306 10.92 7.38 -7.19
CA PHE A 306 12.18 6.94 -6.59
C PHE A 306 12.94 6.02 -7.52
N ILE A 307 14.25 6.24 -7.62
CA ILE A 307 15.14 5.38 -8.40
C ILE A 307 15.11 3.97 -7.83
N HIS A 308 14.92 2.99 -8.71
CA HIS A 308 14.85 1.58 -8.39
C HIS A 308 15.66 0.75 -9.39
N LYS A 309 16.01 -0.46 -9.01
CA LYS A 309 16.59 -1.49 -9.86
C LYS A 309 15.90 -2.81 -9.54
N ASP A 310 15.45 -3.52 -10.57
CA ASP A 310 14.74 -4.80 -10.43
C ASP A 310 13.57 -4.72 -9.43
N ASP A 311 12.77 -3.66 -9.53
CA ASP A 311 11.65 -3.29 -8.65
C ASP A 311 12.02 -2.95 -7.19
N VAL A 312 13.30 -2.92 -6.81
CA VAL A 312 13.79 -2.52 -5.49
C VAL A 312 14.17 -1.04 -5.49
N ARG A 313 13.48 -0.22 -4.66
CA ARG A 313 13.78 1.20 -4.50
C ARG A 313 14.97 1.36 -3.57
N TYR A 314 15.94 2.17 -3.99
CA TYR A 314 17.10 2.46 -3.15
C TYR A 314 17.34 3.97 -2.97
N GLU A 315 16.36 4.77 -3.35
CA GLU A 315 16.35 6.22 -3.15
C GLU A 315 15.37 6.61 -2.03
N LEU A 316 15.86 7.32 -1.02
CA LEU A 316 15.06 7.84 0.10
C LEU A 316 14.61 9.29 -0.16
N PRO A 317 13.53 9.80 0.47
CA PRO A 317 12.94 11.10 0.12
C PRO A 317 13.91 12.27 0.15
N GLN A 318 14.75 12.39 1.19
CA GLN A 318 15.69 13.51 1.25
C GLN A 318 16.83 13.35 0.23
N VAL A 319 17.22 12.13 -0.09
CA VAL A 319 18.20 11.84 -1.15
C VAL A 319 17.60 12.19 -2.51
N PHE A 320 16.34 11.85 -2.77
CA PHE A 320 15.62 12.19 -3.98
C PHE A 320 15.63 13.71 -4.24
N PHE A 321 15.22 14.52 -3.26
CA PHE A 321 15.22 15.97 -3.42
C PHE A 321 16.64 16.52 -3.59
N MET A 322 17.62 15.96 -2.89
CA MET A 322 19.01 16.39 -3.04
C MET A 322 19.57 16.00 -4.42
N ARG A 323 19.28 14.79 -4.92
CA ARG A 323 19.71 14.39 -6.29
C ARG A 323 19.12 15.33 -7.34
N VAL A 324 17.83 15.65 -7.23
CA VAL A 324 17.18 16.60 -8.16
C VAL A 324 17.87 17.96 -8.10
N ALA A 325 18.11 18.48 -6.90
CA ALA A 325 18.77 19.76 -6.68
C ALA A 325 20.22 19.79 -7.20
N MET A 326 20.98 18.72 -6.94
CA MET A 326 22.34 18.57 -7.47
C MET A 326 22.35 18.59 -8.99
N GLY A 327 21.45 17.83 -9.64
CA GLY A 327 21.34 17.80 -11.09
C GLY A 327 21.01 19.15 -11.70
N LEU A 328 20.15 19.95 -11.05
CA LEU A 328 19.85 21.32 -11.47
C LEU A 328 21.02 22.28 -11.30
N SER A 329 21.95 21.98 -10.40
CA SER A 329 23.05 22.87 -10.01
C SER A 329 24.40 22.54 -10.68
N ILE A 330 24.48 21.49 -11.48
CA ILE A 330 25.76 21.02 -12.09
C ILE A 330 26.51 22.16 -12.79
N ASN A 331 25.83 23.04 -13.50
CA ASN A 331 26.41 24.12 -14.30
C ASN A 331 26.47 25.47 -13.57
N GLU A 332 26.12 25.52 -12.29
CA GLU A 332 26.16 26.74 -11.49
C GLU A 332 27.59 27.00 -10.97
N GLU A 333 27.98 28.29 -10.84
CA GLU A 333 29.28 28.67 -10.30
C GLU A 333 29.46 28.21 -8.84
N ASN A 334 28.40 28.38 -8.01
CA ASN A 334 28.37 27.96 -6.59
C ASN A 334 27.40 26.79 -6.45
N ARG A 335 27.73 25.68 -7.13
CA ARG A 335 26.80 24.55 -7.32
C ARG A 335 26.33 23.90 -6.01
N GLU A 336 27.17 23.81 -4.98
CA GLU A 336 26.80 23.23 -3.69
C GLU A 336 25.80 24.12 -2.95
N GLU A 337 26.03 25.44 -2.93
CA GLU A 337 25.11 26.42 -2.35
C GLU A 337 23.77 26.41 -3.06
N LYS A 338 23.80 26.35 -4.40
CA LYS A 338 22.57 26.29 -5.23
C LYS A 338 21.84 24.96 -5.05
N ALA A 339 22.57 23.86 -4.95
CA ALA A 339 21.97 22.57 -4.63
C ALA A 339 21.24 22.60 -3.27
N ILE A 340 21.84 23.18 -2.23
CA ILE A 340 21.23 23.33 -0.91
C ILE A 340 20.00 24.24 -0.97
N GLU A 341 20.07 25.35 -1.74
CA GLU A 341 18.94 26.26 -1.93
C GLU A 341 17.75 25.53 -2.60
N PHE A 342 17.99 24.84 -3.72
CA PHE A 342 16.96 24.10 -4.44
C PHE A 342 16.42 22.92 -3.61
N TYR A 343 17.30 22.18 -2.92
CA TYR A 343 16.89 21.14 -1.99
C TYR A 343 15.93 21.69 -0.92
N ASN A 344 16.23 22.84 -0.34
CA ASN A 344 15.37 23.42 0.69
C ASN A 344 13.99 23.76 0.14
N LEU A 345 13.90 24.33 -1.07
CA LEU A 345 12.62 24.66 -1.71
C LEU A 345 11.77 23.41 -2.03
N LEU A 346 12.42 22.35 -2.53
CA LEU A 346 11.74 21.12 -2.91
C LEU A 346 11.32 20.31 -1.69
N SER A 347 12.22 20.11 -0.72
CA SER A 347 11.97 19.25 0.43
C SER A 347 11.07 19.87 1.50
N SER A 348 10.88 21.19 1.50
CA SER A 348 9.87 21.89 2.33
C SER A 348 8.48 21.91 1.69
N PHE A 349 8.35 21.49 0.43
CA PHE A 349 7.15 21.62 -0.41
C PHE A 349 6.74 23.05 -0.74
N ASP A 350 7.64 24.03 -0.59
CA ASP A 350 7.40 25.40 -1.02
C ASP A 350 7.33 25.53 -2.55
N TYR A 351 8.01 24.61 -3.25
CA TYR A 351 7.99 24.48 -4.70
C TYR A 351 8.12 23.01 -5.12
N MET A 352 7.43 22.63 -6.18
CA MET A 352 7.55 21.31 -6.80
C MET A 352 7.79 21.44 -8.30
N SER A 353 8.83 20.76 -8.79
CA SER A 353 9.19 20.74 -10.21
C SER A 353 8.23 19.86 -11.02
N SER A 354 8.28 20.02 -12.34
CA SER A 354 7.56 19.13 -13.27
C SER A 354 8.09 17.70 -13.22
N THR A 355 7.25 16.76 -13.62
CA THR A 355 7.58 15.33 -13.63
C THR A 355 8.91 14.98 -14.28
N PRO A 356 9.28 15.46 -15.51
CA PRO A 356 10.58 15.13 -16.10
C PRO A 356 11.76 15.62 -15.28
N THR A 357 11.65 16.76 -14.62
CA THR A 357 12.70 17.29 -13.75
C THR A 357 12.91 16.37 -12.55
N LEU A 358 11.82 15.95 -11.89
CA LEU A 358 11.87 15.06 -10.74
C LEU A 358 12.45 13.68 -11.10
N PHE A 359 12.10 13.13 -12.28
CA PHE A 359 12.64 11.87 -12.75
C PHE A 359 14.12 11.96 -13.13
N ASN A 360 14.46 12.92 -13.98
CA ASN A 360 15.68 12.86 -14.76
C ASN A 360 16.82 13.76 -14.25
N SER A 361 16.52 14.72 -13.36
CA SER A 361 17.58 15.59 -12.84
C SER A 361 18.58 14.78 -12.03
N GLY A 362 19.86 14.97 -12.28
CA GLY A 362 20.94 14.21 -11.66
C GLY A 362 21.12 12.79 -12.18
N THR A 363 20.39 12.38 -13.23
CA THR A 363 20.61 11.12 -13.94
C THR A 363 21.43 11.31 -15.21
N ILE A 364 21.88 10.22 -15.83
CA ILE A 364 22.58 10.23 -17.12
C ILE A 364 21.70 10.70 -18.29
N HIS A 365 20.36 10.66 -18.12
CA HIS A 365 19.38 11.11 -19.11
C HIS A 365 18.67 12.37 -18.61
N SER A 366 19.37 13.50 -18.56
CA SER A 366 18.88 14.76 -18.00
C SER A 366 17.92 15.53 -18.94
N GLN A 367 16.86 14.86 -19.42
CA GLN A 367 15.76 15.52 -20.12
C GLN A 367 14.78 16.07 -19.07
N LEU A 368 14.76 17.39 -18.88
CA LEU A 368 14.06 18.05 -17.75
C LEU A 368 12.78 18.78 -18.15
N SER A 369 12.54 18.98 -19.46
CA SER A 369 11.41 19.74 -19.96
C SER A 369 10.20 18.85 -20.21
N SER A 370 9.00 19.29 -19.78
CA SER A 370 7.75 18.56 -20.01
C SER A 370 7.07 18.93 -21.31
N CYS A 371 7.27 20.17 -21.81
CA CYS A 371 6.55 20.71 -22.95
C CYS A 371 7.48 21.50 -23.86
N TYR A 372 7.21 21.40 -25.17
CA TYR A 372 7.94 22.06 -26.22
C TYR A 372 6.98 22.76 -27.17
N LEU A 373 7.28 24.02 -27.53
CA LEU A 373 6.48 24.80 -28.46
C LEU A 373 7.35 25.12 -29.67
N THR A 374 6.82 24.86 -30.87
CA THR A 374 7.50 25.09 -32.14
C THR A 374 6.62 25.95 -33.04
N THR A 375 7.14 27.06 -33.58
CA THR A 375 6.50 27.83 -34.64
C THR A 375 6.95 27.27 -35.98
N VAL A 376 5.99 26.88 -36.81
CA VAL A 376 6.25 26.26 -38.10
C VAL A 376 6.42 27.33 -39.19
N PRO A 377 7.62 27.44 -39.86
CA PRO A 377 7.80 28.37 -40.95
C PRO A 377 6.94 28.02 -42.18
N ASP A 378 6.64 29.06 -42.97
CA ASP A 378 5.86 28.92 -44.22
C ASP A 378 6.71 28.48 -45.42
N ASP A 379 7.45 27.41 -45.27
CA ASP A 379 8.22 26.74 -46.31
C ASP A 379 8.31 25.23 -46.06
N LEU A 380 8.56 24.47 -47.16
CA LEU A 380 8.60 23.00 -47.06
C LEU A 380 9.69 22.49 -46.09
N HIS A 381 10.86 23.12 -46.11
CA HIS A 381 11.95 22.67 -45.25
C HIS A 381 11.61 22.87 -43.78
N GLY A 382 11.06 24.03 -43.43
CA GLY A 382 10.63 24.34 -42.08
C GLY A 382 9.45 23.45 -41.61
N ILE A 383 8.46 23.17 -42.49
CA ILE A 383 7.34 22.26 -42.19
C ILE A 383 7.85 20.85 -41.88
N TYR A 384 8.69 20.29 -42.74
CA TYR A 384 9.21 18.93 -42.52
C TYR A 384 10.24 18.89 -41.37
N GLY A 385 11.00 19.97 -41.16
CA GLY A 385 11.85 20.13 -39.98
C GLY A 385 11.05 20.06 -38.67
N ALA A 386 9.94 20.78 -38.58
CA ALA A 386 9.05 20.74 -37.43
C ALA A 386 8.46 19.33 -37.21
N ILE A 387 8.09 18.60 -38.28
CA ILE A 387 7.62 17.22 -38.19
C ILE A 387 8.73 16.30 -37.64
N GLN A 388 9.97 16.45 -38.12
CA GLN A 388 11.11 15.70 -37.63
C GLN A 388 11.37 15.98 -36.14
N ASP A 389 11.38 17.25 -35.75
CA ASP A 389 11.58 17.66 -34.34
C ASP A 389 10.48 17.07 -33.45
N ASN A 390 9.22 17.10 -33.91
CA ASN A 390 8.10 16.48 -33.20
C ASN A 390 8.31 14.97 -32.96
N ALA A 391 8.80 14.26 -33.98
CA ALA A 391 9.08 12.84 -33.85
C ALA A 391 10.19 12.56 -32.82
N MET A 392 11.26 13.39 -32.83
CA MET A 392 12.34 13.27 -31.87
C MET A 392 11.90 13.62 -30.44
N LEU A 393 11.14 14.70 -30.26
CA LEU A 393 10.61 15.11 -28.95
C LEU A 393 9.63 14.07 -28.38
N SER A 394 8.77 13.50 -29.24
CA SER A 394 7.86 12.43 -28.84
C SER A 394 8.60 11.18 -28.36
N LYS A 395 9.70 10.82 -29.01
CA LYS A 395 10.57 9.70 -28.57
C LYS A 395 11.06 9.88 -27.13
N TRP A 396 11.27 11.10 -26.69
CA TRP A 396 11.76 11.45 -25.35
C TRP A 396 10.62 11.89 -24.41
N ALA A 397 9.36 11.48 -24.71
CA ALA A 397 8.18 11.75 -23.90
C ALA A 397 7.89 13.24 -23.65
N GLY A 398 8.30 14.13 -24.59
CA GLY A 398 7.97 15.56 -24.55
C GLY A 398 6.54 15.81 -25.02
N GLY A 399 5.81 16.67 -24.33
CA GLY A 399 4.55 17.23 -24.82
C GLY A 399 4.83 18.23 -25.96
N LEU A 400 4.01 18.19 -27.04
CA LEU A 400 4.25 19.00 -28.24
C LEU A 400 3.12 19.98 -28.50
N GLY A 401 3.47 21.23 -28.76
CA GLY A 401 2.57 22.24 -29.29
C GLY A 401 3.18 22.93 -30.53
N ASN A 402 2.42 22.96 -31.63
CA ASN A 402 2.88 23.61 -32.87
C ASN A 402 2.00 24.80 -33.22
N ASP A 403 2.66 25.92 -33.46
CA ASP A 403 2.03 27.12 -34.00
C ASP A 403 2.14 27.12 -35.53
N TRP A 404 1.03 26.86 -36.20
CA TRP A 404 0.86 26.86 -37.66
C TRP A 404 0.41 28.21 -38.20
N THR A 405 0.25 29.24 -37.38
CA THR A 405 -0.22 30.57 -37.78
C THR A 405 0.57 31.19 -38.93
N PRO A 406 1.93 31.03 -38.99
CA PRO A 406 2.70 31.57 -40.11
C PRO A 406 2.46 30.90 -41.44
N VAL A 407 1.99 29.63 -41.45
CA VAL A 407 1.77 28.87 -42.68
C VAL A 407 0.55 29.41 -43.41
N ARG A 408 0.77 29.78 -44.69
CA ARG A 408 -0.26 30.38 -45.51
C ARG A 408 -1.49 29.48 -45.66
N GLY A 409 -2.67 30.10 -45.67
CA GLY A 409 -3.93 29.39 -45.84
C GLY A 409 -4.17 28.87 -47.29
N LEU A 410 -5.16 28.02 -47.42
CA LEU A 410 -5.63 27.52 -48.72
C LEU A 410 -5.94 28.66 -49.68
N GLY A 411 -5.50 28.57 -50.96
CA GLY A 411 -5.69 29.57 -51.97
C GLY A 411 -4.65 30.68 -51.97
N SER A 412 -3.68 30.68 -51.10
CA SER A 412 -2.58 31.65 -51.10
C SER A 412 -1.63 31.40 -52.29
N HIS A 413 -1.11 32.49 -52.90
CA HIS A 413 -0.15 32.38 -53.99
C HIS A 413 1.20 31.83 -53.54
N ILE A 414 1.74 30.82 -54.24
CA ILE A 414 3.07 30.30 -54.07
C ILE A 414 3.95 30.95 -55.13
N LYS A 415 5.13 31.47 -54.73
CA LYS A 415 6.06 32.19 -55.62
C LYS A 415 6.16 31.61 -57.03
N GLY A 416 5.65 32.35 -58.01
CA GLY A 416 5.89 32.09 -59.42
C GLY A 416 5.15 30.93 -60.06
N CYS A 417 4.34 30.20 -59.34
CA CYS A 417 3.52 29.13 -59.85
C CYS A 417 2.06 29.35 -59.46
N LEU A 418 1.15 29.28 -60.46
CA LEU A 418 -0.26 29.01 -60.23
C LEU A 418 -0.40 27.56 -59.76
N LEU A 419 -0.04 27.30 -58.49
CA LEU A 419 -0.33 26.01 -57.92
C LEU A 419 -1.79 25.97 -57.52
N TYR A 420 -2.60 25.39 -58.39
CA TYR A 420 -3.81 24.74 -57.97
C TYR A 420 -3.41 23.62 -57.02
N THR A 421 -3.65 23.81 -55.74
CA THR A 421 -3.79 22.67 -54.86
C THR A 421 -4.84 21.77 -55.48
N SER A 422 -4.46 20.54 -55.82
CA SER A 422 -5.45 19.54 -56.27
C SER A 422 -6.54 19.52 -55.23
N PRO A 423 -7.80 19.84 -55.56
CA PRO A 423 -8.86 19.88 -54.56
C PRO A 423 -8.97 18.50 -53.95
N SER A 424 -8.78 18.45 -52.59
CA SER A 424 -9.08 17.24 -51.84
C SER A 424 -10.53 16.80 -52.14
N PRO A 425 -10.82 15.50 -52.24
CA PRO A 425 -12.21 15.02 -52.35
C PRO A 425 -13.15 15.59 -51.29
N ARG A 426 -12.60 16.14 -50.19
CA ARG A 426 -13.37 16.82 -49.10
C ARG A 426 -13.75 18.26 -49.48
N ASP A 427 -13.09 18.90 -50.43
CA ASP A 427 -13.34 20.28 -50.84
C ASP A 427 -14.39 20.39 -51.95
N ARG A 428 -15.02 19.25 -52.34
CA ARG A 428 -16.10 19.16 -53.29
C ARG A 428 -17.48 18.93 -52.61
N GLY A 429 -17.70 19.60 -51.46
CA GLY A 429 -19.00 19.64 -50.79
C GLY A 429 -19.85 20.80 -51.31
#